data_29958822a0d0ff681f0dee95f5c36887
#
_entry.id   29958822a0d0ff681f0dee95f5c36887
#
_cell.length_a   1.000
_cell.length_b   1.000
_cell.length_c   1.000
_cell.angle_alpha   90.00
_cell.angle_beta   90.00
_cell.angle_gamma   90.00
#
_symmetry.space_group_name_H-M   'P 1'
#
loop_
_entity.id
_entity.type
_entity.pdbx_description
1 polymer ?
#
loop_
_entity_poly.entity_id
_entity_poly.type
_entity_poly.pdbx_seq_one_letter_code
_entity_poly.pdbx_strand_id
1 'polypeptide(L)'
;MKSSLRKCVREWLKAALVPLLIVVLATPALAGPVDWREVPSTSEGQQWWDAGSVRRTKDGNLSVLSRYSLKTEDESPALGTLVVMEIDCDQSLYRDTQKNGLPRFRADWEAPAKDDLITEVINAVCSSGLT
;
A
#
# COMPACT_ATOMS: atom_id res chain seq x y z
N MET A 1 57.62 5.30 20.23
CA MET A 1 57.19 5.45 18.82
C MET A 1 56.24 4.38 18.35
N LYS A 2 56.35 3.15 18.71
CA LYS A 2 55.44 2.09 18.26
C LYS A 2 54.03 2.15 18.85
N SER A 3 53.78 2.79 20.00
CA SER A 3 52.46 2.91 20.63
C SER A 3 51.57 4.01 20.02
N SER A 4 52.18 5.05 19.47
CA SER A 4 51.48 6.15 18.86
C SER A 4 50.83 5.79 17.53
N LEU A 5 51.47 4.98 16.72
CA LEU A 5 50.91 4.52 15.44
C LEU A 5 49.68 3.62 15.64
N ARG A 6 49.70 2.78 16.67
CA ARG A 6 48.54 1.87 16.96
C ARG A 6 47.31 2.63 17.40
N LYS A 7 47.44 3.76 18.09
CA LYS A 7 46.32 4.61 18.48
C LYS A 7 45.72 5.34 17.26
N CYS A 8 46.54 5.84 16.37
CA CYS A 8 46.06 6.51 15.16
C CYS A 8 45.30 5.62 14.22
N VAL A 9 45.80 4.38 14.03
CA VAL A 9 45.10 3.37 13.18
C VAL A 9 43.76 2.95 13.80
N ARG A 10 43.67 2.86 15.12
CA ARG A 10 42.45 2.48 15.82
C ARG A 10 41.35 3.54 15.77
N GLU A 11 41.74 4.80 15.81
CA GLU A 11 40.82 5.94 15.65
C GLU A 11 40.33 6.10 14.20
N TRP A 12 41.19 5.82 13.23
CA TRP A 12 40.81 5.80 11.82
C TRP A 12 39.82 4.69 11.46
N LEU A 13 39.99 3.51 12.04
CA LEU A 13 39.07 2.39 11.88
C LEU A 13 37.69 2.68 12.47
N LYS A 14 37.61 3.39 13.59
CA LYS A 14 36.32 3.82 14.17
C LYS A 14 35.62 4.87 13.30
N ALA A 15 36.35 5.82 12.76
CA ALA A 15 35.81 6.86 11.87
C ALA A 15 35.35 6.32 10.50
N ALA A 16 35.98 5.24 10.00
CA ALA A 16 35.60 4.60 8.74
C ALA A 16 34.37 3.67 8.86
N LEU A 17 34.11 3.08 10.03
CA LEU A 17 32.98 2.16 10.27
C LEU A 17 31.63 2.90 10.37
N VAL A 18 31.62 4.13 10.88
CA VAL A 18 30.38 4.92 11.05
C VAL A 18 29.71 5.27 9.72
N PRO A 19 30.42 5.79 8.69
CA PRO A 19 29.78 6.08 7.40
C PRO A 19 29.36 4.82 6.64
N LEU A 20 30.07 3.70 6.82
CA LEU A 20 29.69 2.43 6.19
C LEU A 20 28.38 1.89 6.76
N LEU A 21 28.16 2.05 8.06
CA LEU A 21 26.91 1.62 8.74
C LEU A 21 25.70 2.45 8.28
N ILE A 22 25.90 3.76 8.07
CA ILE A 22 24.84 4.67 7.59
C ILE A 22 24.40 4.31 6.17
N VAL A 23 25.34 3.93 5.31
CA VAL A 23 25.06 3.54 3.91
C VAL A 23 24.24 2.24 3.85
N VAL A 24 24.49 1.31 4.76
CA VAL A 24 23.75 0.01 4.81
C VAL A 24 22.30 0.21 5.31
N LEU A 25 22.05 1.22 6.16
CA LEU A 25 20.71 1.51 6.69
C LEU A 25 19.86 2.36 5.74
N ALA A 26 20.46 2.99 4.75
CA ALA A 26 19.78 3.79 3.73
C ALA A 26 19.36 2.92 2.55
N THR A 27 18.58 1.86 2.79
CA THR A 27 17.87 1.19 1.69
C THR A 27 16.75 2.11 1.23
N PRO A 28 16.74 2.58 -0.04
CA PRO A 28 15.62 3.33 -0.54
C PRO A 28 14.39 2.42 -0.49
N ALA A 29 13.36 2.84 0.23
CA ALA A 29 12.05 2.23 0.11
C ALA A 29 11.57 2.49 -1.33
N LEU A 30 11.68 1.49 -2.20
CA LEU A 30 11.14 1.54 -3.56
C LEU A 30 9.60 1.45 -3.46
N ALA A 31 8.97 2.57 -3.10
CA ALA A 31 7.56 2.77 -3.35
C ALA A 31 7.42 2.97 -4.86
N GLY A 32 6.69 2.10 -5.56
CA GLY A 32 6.35 2.29 -6.95
C GLY A 32 5.57 3.60 -7.15
N PRO A 33 5.57 4.19 -8.36
CA PRO A 33 4.78 5.38 -8.63
C PRO A 33 3.30 5.08 -8.41
N VAL A 34 2.58 6.05 -7.84
CA VAL A 34 1.11 5.99 -7.69
C VAL A 34 0.48 6.06 -9.08
N ASP A 35 -0.41 5.12 -9.39
CA ASP A 35 -1.14 5.04 -10.65
C ASP A 35 -2.65 4.84 -10.36
N TRP A 36 -3.33 5.95 -10.08
CA TRP A 36 -4.76 5.94 -9.78
C TRP A 36 -5.59 5.66 -11.04
N ARG A 37 -6.39 4.61 -10.98
CA ARG A 37 -7.35 4.22 -12.02
C ARG A 37 -8.76 4.28 -11.45
N GLU A 38 -9.63 5.02 -12.13
CA GLU A 38 -11.03 5.14 -11.75
C GLU A 38 -11.83 3.96 -12.32
N VAL A 39 -12.73 3.41 -11.51
CA VAL A 39 -13.76 2.50 -11.99
C VAL A 39 -15.01 3.28 -12.39
N PRO A 40 -15.92 2.71 -13.20
CA PRO A 40 -17.16 3.41 -13.56
C PRO A 40 -17.89 3.93 -12.32
N SER A 41 -18.18 5.24 -12.30
CA SER A 41 -18.90 5.87 -11.19
C SER A 41 -20.37 5.42 -11.19
N THR A 42 -20.94 5.37 -9.99
CA THR A 42 -22.35 5.03 -9.76
C THR A 42 -23.13 6.20 -9.18
N SER A 43 -24.44 6.04 -8.97
CA SER A 43 -25.26 7.01 -8.24
C SER A 43 -24.80 7.19 -6.79
N GLU A 44 -24.10 6.20 -6.22
CA GLU A 44 -23.61 6.21 -4.84
C GLU A 44 -22.28 6.96 -4.68
N GLY A 45 -21.45 7.01 -5.73
CA GLY A 45 -20.17 7.69 -5.64
C GLY A 45 -19.15 7.31 -6.71
N GLN A 46 -17.90 7.50 -6.36
CA GLN A 46 -16.73 7.24 -7.19
C GLN A 46 -15.70 6.44 -6.42
N GLN A 47 -14.98 5.56 -7.10
CA GLN A 47 -13.89 4.79 -6.51
C GLN A 47 -12.71 4.68 -7.47
N TRP A 48 -11.51 4.69 -6.90
CA TRP A 48 -10.23 4.55 -7.60
C TRP A 48 -9.41 3.47 -6.92
N TRP A 49 -8.54 2.84 -7.66
CA TRP A 49 -7.54 1.91 -7.16
C TRP A 49 -6.17 2.27 -7.72
N ASP A 50 -5.14 2.06 -6.92
CA ASP A 50 -3.77 2.37 -7.29
C ASP A 50 -3.09 1.14 -7.89
N ALA A 51 -2.95 1.12 -9.21
CA ALA A 51 -2.30 0.03 -9.92
C ALA A 51 -0.83 -0.15 -9.52
N GLY A 52 -0.17 0.93 -9.09
CA GLY A 52 1.20 0.88 -8.57
C GLY A 52 1.34 0.19 -7.21
N SER A 53 0.24 0.06 -6.47
CA SER A 53 0.23 -0.53 -5.12
C SER A 53 -0.10 -2.03 -5.09
N VAL A 54 -0.54 -2.61 -6.21
CA VAL A 54 -0.96 -4.01 -6.24
C VAL A 54 0.19 -4.93 -5.84
N ARG A 55 -0.05 -5.81 -4.88
CA ARG A 55 0.93 -6.79 -4.37
C ARG A 55 0.23 -8.10 -4.04
N ARG A 56 0.94 -9.21 -4.27
CA ARG A 56 0.48 -10.53 -3.83
C ARG A 56 0.74 -10.71 -2.34
N THR A 57 -0.26 -11.17 -1.61
CA THR A 57 -0.13 -11.51 -0.19
C THR A 57 0.46 -12.92 -0.02
N LYS A 58 0.84 -13.27 1.22
CA LYS A 58 1.34 -14.61 1.57
C LYS A 58 0.34 -15.72 1.26
N ASP A 59 -0.96 -15.41 1.36
CA ASP A 59 -2.06 -16.36 1.13
C ASP A 59 -2.47 -16.44 -0.35
N GLY A 60 -1.77 -15.72 -1.24
CA GLY A 60 -2.03 -15.71 -2.66
C GLY A 60 -3.11 -14.74 -3.12
N ASN A 61 -3.65 -13.92 -2.20
CA ASN A 61 -4.59 -12.84 -2.53
C ASN A 61 -3.87 -11.61 -3.09
N LEU A 62 -4.60 -10.61 -3.54
CA LEU A 62 -4.06 -9.33 -3.95
C LEU A 62 -4.35 -8.26 -2.90
N SER A 63 -3.34 -7.46 -2.58
CA SER A 63 -3.50 -6.24 -1.77
C SER A 63 -3.41 -5.03 -2.67
N VAL A 64 -4.29 -4.07 -2.50
CA VAL A 64 -4.36 -2.85 -3.30
C VAL A 64 -4.81 -1.66 -2.46
N LEU A 65 -4.21 -0.50 -2.71
CA LEU A 65 -4.66 0.77 -2.16
C LEU A 65 -5.84 1.27 -2.98
N SER A 66 -6.94 1.61 -2.34
CA SER A 66 -8.14 2.14 -2.97
C SER A 66 -8.61 3.40 -2.25
N ARG A 67 -9.32 4.25 -2.97
CA ARG A 67 -9.95 5.45 -2.44
C ARG A 67 -11.37 5.55 -2.97
N TYR A 68 -12.32 5.80 -2.10
CA TYR A 68 -13.69 6.04 -2.52
C TYR A 68 -14.23 7.36 -1.96
N SER A 69 -15.11 7.99 -2.72
CA SER A 69 -15.86 9.19 -2.34
C SER A 69 -17.34 8.92 -2.58
N LEU A 70 -18.12 8.88 -1.51
CA LEU A 70 -19.56 8.73 -1.60
C LEU A 70 -20.19 10.07 -1.93
N LYS A 71 -21.25 10.05 -2.74
CA LYS A 71 -22.10 11.22 -2.95
C LYS A 71 -22.91 11.44 -1.67
N THR A 72 -22.52 12.44 -0.90
CA THR A 72 -23.32 12.96 0.20
C THR A 72 -24.08 14.18 -0.27
N GLU A 73 -25.22 14.51 0.37
CA GLU A 73 -26.00 15.70 0.05
C GLU A 73 -25.24 17.01 0.31
N ASP A 74 -24.18 16.96 1.10
CA ASP A 74 -23.26 18.07 1.29
C ASP A 74 -22.20 18.07 0.19
N GLU A 75 -22.21 19.08 -0.66
CA GLU A 75 -21.29 19.31 -1.78
C GLU A 75 -19.83 19.59 -1.36
N SER A 76 -19.45 19.24 -0.16
CA SER A 76 -18.06 19.31 0.25
C SER A 76 -17.28 18.21 -0.47
N PRO A 77 -16.23 18.52 -1.26
CA PRO A 77 -15.34 17.49 -1.80
C PRO A 77 -14.58 16.89 -0.64
N ALA A 78 -15.22 15.95 0.04
CA ALA A 78 -14.55 15.17 1.05
C ALA A 78 -13.36 14.48 0.40
N LEU A 79 -12.17 14.71 0.95
CA LEU A 79 -11.02 13.86 0.70
C LEU A 79 -11.52 12.42 0.90
N GLY A 80 -11.65 11.66 -0.19
CA GLY A 80 -12.26 10.33 -0.15
C GLY A 80 -11.61 9.44 0.90
N THR A 81 -12.33 8.45 1.36
CA THR A 81 -11.81 7.46 2.31
C THR A 81 -10.76 6.59 1.63
N LEU A 82 -9.59 6.50 2.26
CA LEU A 82 -8.48 5.68 1.79
C LEU A 82 -8.51 4.34 2.50
N VAL A 83 -8.45 3.24 1.74
CA VAL A 83 -8.46 1.88 2.26
C VAL A 83 -7.36 1.04 1.61
N VAL A 84 -6.81 0.10 2.35
CA VAL A 84 -6.04 -1.00 1.76
C VAL A 84 -6.95 -2.21 1.75
N MET A 85 -7.30 -2.65 0.55
CA MET A 85 -8.14 -3.81 0.33
C MET A 85 -7.28 -5.05 0.11
N GLU A 86 -7.67 -6.15 0.70
CA GLU A 86 -7.21 -7.48 0.30
C GLU A 86 -8.31 -8.18 -0.46
N ILE A 87 -7.99 -8.73 -1.63
CA ILE A 87 -8.96 -9.30 -2.56
C ILE A 87 -8.60 -10.78 -2.82
N ASP A 88 -9.57 -11.65 -2.57
CA ASP A 88 -9.54 -13.04 -3.02
C ASP A 88 -10.24 -13.11 -4.38
N CYS A 89 -9.44 -13.16 -5.45
CA CYS A 89 -9.97 -13.16 -6.80
C CYS A 89 -10.72 -14.46 -7.16
N ASP A 90 -10.36 -15.58 -6.55
CA ASP A 90 -10.99 -16.87 -6.83
C ASP A 90 -12.44 -16.93 -6.29
N GLN A 91 -12.67 -16.33 -5.14
CA GLN A 91 -13.97 -16.30 -4.48
C GLN A 91 -14.73 -14.98 -4.66
N SER A 92 -14.09 -13.97 -5.27
CA SER A 92 -14.62 -12.59 -5.37
C SER A 92 -15.01 -12.00 -4.00
N LEU A 93 -14.13 -12.21 -3.02
CA LEU A 93 -14.27 -11.66 -1.69
C LEU A 93 -13.26 -10.55 -1.47
N TYR A 94 -13.56 -9.64 -0.56
CA TYR A 94 -12.64 -8.59 -0.14
C TYR A 94 -12.70 -8.35 1.36
N ARG A 95 -11.69 -7.69 1.88
CA ARG A 95 -11.67 -7.12 3.23
C ARG A 95 -10.77 -5.90 3.25
N ASP A 96 -11.15 -4.91 4.07
CA ASP A 96 -10.31 -3.74 4.30
C ASP A 96 -9.34 -4.02 5.45
N THR A 97 -8.07 -4.10 5.14
CA THR A 97 -7.00 -4.33 6.14
C THR A 97 -6.52 -3.04 6.79
N GLN A 98 -6.74 -1.89 6.13
CA GLN A 98 -6.49 -0.56 6.68
C GLN A 98 -7.58 0.42 6.21
N LYS A 99 -7.89 1.40 7.05
CA LYS A 99 -8.79 2.51 6.72
C LYS A 99 -8.17 3.82 7.21
N ASN A 100 -7.95 4.77 6.28
CA ASN A 100 -7.31 6.06 6.57
C ASN A 100 -5.98 5.92 7.35
N GLY A 101 -5.16 4.93 6.96
CA GLY A 101 -3.88 4.64 7.59
C GLY A 101 -3.93 3.85 8.90
N LEU A 102 -5.13 3.55 9.42
CA LEU A 102 -5.30 2.77 10.64
C LEU A 102 -5.52 1.29 10.30
N PRO A 103 -4.71 0.37 10.86
CA PRO A 103 -4.88 -1.05 10.63
C PRO A 103 -6.21 -1.56 11.20
N ARG A 104 -6.84 -2.47 10.48
CA ARG A 104 -8.03 -3.21 10.92
C ARG A 104 -7.66 -4.66 11.16
N PHE A 105 -7.36 -4.99 12.41
CA PHE A 105 -7.01 -6.34 12.80
C PHE A 105 -8.25 -7.25 12.74
N ARG A 106 -8.08 -8.45 12.18
CA ARG A 106 -9.15 -9.46 12.06
C ARG A 106 -10.36 -8.99 11.25
N ALA A 107 -10.13 -8.21 10.18
CA ALA A 107 -11.20 -7.88 9.26
C ALA A 107 -11.77 -9.15 8.62
N ASP A 108 -13.09 -9.29 8.66
CA ASP A 108 -13.79 -10.43 8.06
C ASP A 108 -13.83 -10.29 6.53
N TRP A 109 -13.83 -11.42 5.84
CA TRP A 109 -14.07 -11.46 4.41
C TRP A 109 -15.52 -11.15 4.10
N GLU A 110 -15.74 -10.28 3.12
CA GLU A 110 -17.04 -9.81 2.71
C GLU A 110 -17.25 -10.06 1.22
N ALA A 111 -18.48 -10.40 0.84
CA ALA A 111 -18.89 -10.38 -0.56
C ALA A 111 -19.30 -8.96 -0.95
N PRO A 112 -19.02 -8.50 -2.17
CA PRO A 112 -19.40 -7.14 -2.60
C PRO A 112 -20.92 -6.94 -2.68
N ALA A 113 -21.68 -8.03 -2.72
CA ALA A 113 -23.15 -8.04 -2.72
C ALA A 113 -23.74 -7.07 -3.76
N LYS A 114 -24.37 -5.98 -3.30
CA LYS A 114 -25.00 -4.95 -4.15
C LYS A 114 -24.11 -3.70 -4.30
N ASP A 115 -22.88 -3.75 -3.83
CA ASP A 115 -21.93 -2.64 -3.99
C ASP A 115 -21.27 -2.71 -5.37
N ASP A 116 -21.80 -1.94 -6.30
CA ASP A 116 -21.31 -1.90 -7.68
C ASP A 116 -19.89 -1.35 -7.78
N LEU A 117 -19.52 -0.37 -6.94
CA LEU A 117 -18.18 0.21 -6.92
C LEU A 117 -17.12 -0.83 -6.50
N ILE A 118 -17.37 -1.56 -5.43
CA ILE A 118 -16.45 -2.61 -4.96
C ILE A 118 -16.36 -3.74 -5.99
N THR A 119 -17.48 -4.15 -6.59
CA THR A 119 -17.50 -5.15 -7.66
C THR A 119 -16.61 -4.75 -8.82
N GLU A 120 -16.70 -3.50 -9.27
CA GLU A 120 -15.85 -2.98 -10.36
C GLU A 120 -14.37 -2.95 -9.98
N VAL A 121 -14.03 -2.59 -8.74
CA VAL A 121 -12.64 -2.62 -8.26
C VAL A 121 -12.10 -4.05 -8.26
N ILE A 122 -12.85 -5.03 -7.72
CA ILE A 122 -12.45 -6.44 -7.74
C ILE A 122 -12.20 -6.92 -9.16
N ASN A 123 -13.12 -6.64 -10.09
CA ASN A 123 -13.00 -7.02 -11.48
C ASN A 123 -11.77 -6.38 -12.14
N ALA A 124 -11.54 -5.09 -11.92
CA ALA A 124 -10.42 -4.36 -12.47
C ALA A 124 -9.07 -4.87 -11.95
N VAL A 125 -8.95 -5.07 -10.65
CA VAL A 125 -7.70 -5.53 -10.00
C VAL A 125 -7.40 -6.97 -10.40
N CYS A 126 -8.39 -7.87 -10.33
CA CYS A 126 -8.20 -9.29 -10.62
C CYS A 126 -7.90 -9.56 -12.11
N SER A 127 -8.38 -8.72 -13.03
CA SER A 127 -8.10 -8.83 -14.46
C SER A 127 -6.87 -8.05 -14.92
N SER A 128 -6.25 -7.26 -14.06
CA SER A 128 -5.11 -6.40 -14.41
C SER A 128 -3.82 -7.14 -14.74
N GLY A 129 -3.64 -8.35 -14.22
CA GLY A 129 -2.39 -9.11 -14.32
C GLY A 129 -1.25 -8.55 -13.46
N LEU A 130 -1.54 -7.56 -12.60
CA LEU A 130 -0.57 -6.99 -11.67
C LEU A 130 -0.43 -7.86 -10.41
N THR A 131 0.77 -7.90 -9.84
CA THR A 131 1.07 -8.66 -8.61
C THR A 131 2.18 -8.00 -7.79
#